data_efddfcc55248658dc3315d4f220cb749
#
_entry.id   efddfcc55248658dc3315d4f220cb749
#
_cell.length_a   1.000
_cell.length_b   1.000
_cell.length_c   1.000
_cell.angle_alpha   90.00
_cell.angle_beta   90.00
_cell.angle_gamma   90.00
#
_symmetry.space_group_name_H-M   'P 1'
#
loop_
_entity.id
_entity.type
_entity.pdbx_description
1 polymer ?
#
loop_
_entity_poly.entity_id
_entity_poly.type
_entity_poly.pdbx_seq_one_letter_code
_entity_poly.pdbx_strand_id
1 'polypeptide(L)'
;NMKYLAIGNEQWGEFTFERLKFFVEAMRKAHPEIVIIGSSGPDSEGENFDLGWAAMREQGADLVDEHYYRPVDWFQKSMYRYDDYPRTGPKVFAGEYACHDAGKKWNHAGASIYEAAFMTTLERNADIVHMTAYAPLFAHVDGWQWRPDLIWFDNLRVARSTSYYVQQMYARNRGTHVVPLKIPRTPVGEDGLFASATWDAQAEEWIVKVINTSTEALPVHIVLDGVRALAPLAQATTLDCSDYDLDNTVEEPNTILPQQSPIQTAGNAITTTIGGKTFALYRIGAK
;
A
#
# COMPACT_ATOMS: atom_id res chain seq x y z
N ASN A 1 -15.72 -19.51 10.72
CA ASN A 1 -16.45 -18.30 10.33
C ASN A 1 -15.79 -17.65 9.13
N MET A 2 -16.12 -18.10 7.92
CA MET A 2 -15.72 -17.45 6.68
C MET A 2 -16.54 -16.17 6.52
N LYS A 3 -15.88 -15.04 6.24
CA LYS A 3 -16.52 -13.74 6.02
C LYS A 3 -16.45 -13.28 4.57
N TYR A 4 -15.40 -13.67 3.88
CA TYR A 4 -15.09 -13.23 2.52
C TYR A 4 -14.97 -14.43 1.60
N LEU A 5 -15.47 -14.31 0.38
CA LEU A 5 -15.32 -15.31 -0.66
C LEU A 5 -14.93 -14.62 -1.97
N ALA A 6 -13.74 -14.91 -2.45
CA ALA A 6 -13.31 -14.57 -3.80
C ALA A 6 -13.79 -15.67 -4.76
N ILE A 7 -14.51 -15.27 -5.82
CA ILE A 7 -15.01 -16.20 -6.83
C ILE A 7 -14.06 -16.14 -8.04
N GLY A 8 -13.07 -17.02 -8.03
CA GLY A 8 -12.01 -17.08 -9.05
C GLY A 8 -10.83 -16.13 -8.78
N ASN A 9 -9.90 -16.09 -9.75
CA ASN A 9 -8.71 -15.26 -9.73
C ASN A 9 -8.43 -14.73 -11.14
N GLU A 10 -8.14 -13.42 -11.27
CA GLU A 10 -7.78 -12.76 -12.53
C GLU A 10 -8.74 -13.07 -13.70
N GLN A 11 -10.00 -13.21 -13.41
CA GLN A 11 -11.00 -13.55 -14.42
C GLN A 11 -11.34 -12.36 -15.29
N TRP A 12 -11.44 -12.58 -16.59
CA TRP A 12 -11.71 -11.56 -17.58
C TRP A 12 -12.55 -12.09 -18.75
N GLY A 13 -13.16 -11.18 -19.50
CA GLY A 13 -13.97 -11.47 -20.68
C GLY A 13 -15.44 -11.75 -20.36
N GLU A 14 -16.34 -11.35 -21.27
CA GLU A 14 -17.80 -11.44 -21.09
C GLU A 14 -18.28 -12.83 -20.67
N PHE A 15 -17.80 -13.87 -21.34
CA PHE A 15 -18.19 -15.25 -21.04
C PHE A 15 -17.90 -15.66 -19.59
N THR A 16 -16.81 -15.16 -19.02
CA THR A 16 -16.46 -15.42 -17.62
C THR A 16 -17.40 -14.66 -16.69
N PHE A 17 -17.71 -13.41 -16.99
CA PHE A 17 -18.63 -12.60 -16.19
C PHE A 17 -20.07 -13.12 -16.22
N GLU A 18 -20.55 -13.62 -17.36
CA GLU A 18 -21.84 -14.31 -17.44
C GLU A 18 -21.93 -15.53 -16.50
N ARG A 19 -20.86 -16.33 -16.44
CA ARG A 19 -20.79 -17.48 -15.52
C ARG A 19 -20.72 -17.06 -14.07
N LEU A 20 -19.94 -16.03 -13.77
CA LEU A 20 -19.76 -15.51 -12.41
C LEU A 20 -21.10 -15.11 -11.78
N LYS A 21 -22.03 -14.59 -12.57
CA LYS A 21 -23.37 -14.21 -12.14
C LYS A 21 -24.10 -15.37 -11.43
N PHE A 22 -24.02 -16.59 -11.94
CA PHE A 22 -24.66 -17.76 -11.32
C PHE A 22 -24.07 -18.07 -9.94
N PHE A 23 -22.76 -17.91 -9.77
CA PHE A 23 -22.11 -18.12 -8.47
C PHE A 23 -22.52 -17.02 -7.49
N VAL A 24 -22.53 -15.77 -7.91
CA VAL A 24 -22.94 -14.64 -7.07
C VAL A 24 -24.38 -14.82 -6.60
N GLU A 25 -25.30 -15.12 -7.51
CA GLU A 25 -26.73 -15.36 -7.19
C GLU A 25 -26.90 -16.53 -6.21
N ALA A 26 -26.21 -17.65 -6.44
CA ALA A 26 -26.28 -18.82 -5.57
C ALA A 26 -25.73 -18.50 -4.17
N MET A 27 -24.61 -17.79 -4.08
CA MET A 27 -24.01 -17.38 -2.81
C MET A 27 -24.89 -16.40 -2.05
N ARG A 28 -25.43 -15.38 -2.72
CA ARG A 28 -26.37 -14.42 -2.09
C ARG A 28 -27.60 -15.10 -1.51
N LYS A 29 -28.09 -16.16 -2.18
CA LYS A 29 -29.24 -16.93 -1.70
C LYS A 29 -28.91 -17.84 -0.52
N ALA A 30 -27.76 -18.51 -0.56
CA ALA A 30 -27.39 -19.51 0.45
C ALA A 30 -26.69 -18.88 1.67
N HIS A 31 -25.90 -17.84 1.45
CA HIS A 31 -25.02 -17.20 2.43
C HIS A 31 -25.01 -15.67 2.26
N PRO A 32 -26.13 -14.98 2.55
CA PRO A 32 -26.25 -13.54 2.37
C PRO A 32 -25.28 -12.72 3.26
N GLU A 33 -24.74 -13.33 4.32
CA GLU A 33 -23.78 -12.74 5.24
C GLU A 33 -22.35 -12.68 4.70
N ILE A 34 -22.04 -13.41 3.61
CA ILE A 34 -20.71 -13.45 3.03
C ILE A 34 -20.46 -12.25 2.12
N VAL A 35 -19.34 -11.60 2.33
CA VAL A 35 -18.81 -10.55 1.45
C VAL A 35 -18.21 -11.20 0.21
N ILE A 36 -18.77 -10.88 -0.96
CA ILE A 36 -18.32 -11.42 -2.24
C ILE A 36 -17.27 -10.51 -2.85
N ILE A 37 -16.13 -11.10 -3.21
CA ILE A 37 -15.04 -10.46 -3.93
C ILE A 37 -15.08 -10.94 -5.38
N GLY A 38 -15.28 -10.02 -6.32
CA GLY A 38 -15.15 -10.27 -7.74
C GLY A 38 -13.81 -9.78 -8.28
N SER A 39 -13.50 -10.07 -9.53
CA SER A 39 -12.23 -9.71 -10.16
C SER A 39 -12.43 -8.68 -11.27
N SER A 40 -11.50 -7.71 -11.37
CA SER A 40 -11.39 -6.82 -12.54
C SER A 40 -10.48 -7.39 -13.64
N GLY A 41 -10.01 -8.64 -13.47
CA GLY A 41 -9.05 -9.28 -14.37
C GLY A 41 -7.60 -9.04 -13.94
N PRO A 42 -6.63 -9.47 -14.78
CA PRO A 42 -5.20 -9.33 -14.50
C PRO A 42 -4.66 -7.92 -14.82
N ASP A 43 -5.44 -7.12 -15.53
CA ASP A 43 -5.03 -5.79 -15.96
C ASP A 43 -5.34 -4.73 -14.89
N SER A 44 -4.46 -3.74 -14.75
CA SER A 44 -4.66 -2.62 -13.83
C SER A 44 -5.45 -1.46 -14.43
N GLU A 45 -5.73 -1.50 -15.74
CA GLU A 45 -6.40 -0.47 -16.51
C GLU A 45 -6.77 -0.98 -17.90
N GLY A 46 -7.58 -0.23 -18.65
CA GLY A 46 -7.98 -0.54 -20.02
C GLY A 46 -9.27 -1.35 -20.10
N GLU A 47 -9.62 -1.78 -21.32
CA GLU A 47 -10.95 -2.32 -21.65
C GLU A 47 -11.36 -3.52 -20.76
N ASN A 48 -10.47 -4.49 -20.54
CA ASN A 48 -10.78 -5.65 -19.71
C ASN A 48 -11.03 -5.25 -18.26
N PHE A 49 -10.24 -4.32 -17.72
CA PHE A 49 -10.41 -3.78 -16.38
C PHE A 49 -11.76 -3.06 -16.23
N ASP A 50 -12.11 -2.21 -17.20
CA ASP A 50 -13.36 -1.45 -17.18
C ASP A 50 -14.58 -2.37 -17.29
N LEU A 51 -14.52 -3.40 -18.17
CA LEU A 51 -15.54 -4.43 -18.29
C LEU A 51 -15.71 -5.23 -17.01
N GLY A 52 -14.60 -5.60 -16.35
CA GLY A 52 -14.63 -6.29 -15.07
C GLY A 52 -15.32 -5.46 -13.98
N TRP A 53 -14.98 -4.19 -13.85
CA TRP A 53 -15.63 -3.28 -12.92
C TRP A 53 -17.13 -3.10 -13.22
N ALA A 54 -17.50 -2.96 -14.49
CA ALA A 54 -18.91 -2.85 -14.90
C ALA A 54 -19.70 -4.10 -14.52
N ALA A 55 -19.15 -5.28 -14.83
CA ALA A 55 -19.78 -6.56 -14.50
C ALA A 55 -19.93 -6.75 -12.98
N MET A 56 -18.91 -6.40 -12.18
CA MET A 56 -18.98 -6.53 -10.72
C MET A 56 -20.01 -5.57 -10.10
N ARG A 57 -20.17 -4.38 -10.65
CA ARG A 57 -21.23 -3.43 -10.23
C ARG A 57 -22.63 -3.99 -10.55
N GLU A 58 -22.81 -4.50 -11.76
CA GLU A 58 -24.11 -5.08 -12.21
C GLU A 58 -24.50 -6.30 -11.38
N GLN A 59 -23.54 -7.17 -11.08
CA GLN A 59 -23.76 -8.40 -10.33
C GLN A 59 -23.85 -8.22 -8.82
N GLY A 60 -23.57 -7.01 -8.31
CA GLY A 60 -23.66 -6.69 -6.89
C GLY A 60 -22.56 -7.35 -6.05
N ALA A 61 -21.33 -7.43 -6.56
CA ALA A 61 -20.16 -7.77 -5.74
C ALA A 61 -19.96 -6.70 -4.67
N ASP A 62 -19.43 -7.09 -3.51
CA ASP A 62 -19.12 -6.14 -2.42
C ASP A 62 -17.75 -5.51 -2.61
N LEU A 63 -16.79 -6.30 -3.08
CA LEU A 63 -15.43 -5.86 -3.37
C LEU A 63 -15.04 -6.27 -4.80
N VAL A 64 -14.18 -5.46 -5.41
CA VAL A 64 -13.50 -5.78 -6.66
C VAL A 64 -12.02 -5.94 -6.40
N ASP A 65 -11.49 -7.10 -6.77
CA ASP A 65 -10.07 -7.43 -6.67
C ASP A 65 -9.33 -6.82 -7.86
N GLU A 66 -8.37 -5.94 -7.57
CA GLU A 66 -7.51 -5.25 -8.53
C GLU A 66 -6.07 -5.71 -8.38
N HIS A 67 -5.39 -5.97 -9.50
CA HIS A 67 -4.00 -6.44 -9.54
C HIS A 67 -3.08 -5.44 -10.25
N TYR A 68 -1.88 -5.19 -9.68
CA TYR A 68 -0.91 -4.23 -10.22
C TYR A 68 0.52 -4.77 -10.19
N TYR A 69 0.89 -5.55 -11.16
CA TYR A 69 2.28 -5.92 -11.42
C TYR A 69 2.85 -4.97 -12.47
N ARG A 70 3.33 -3.80 -12.03
CA ARG A 70 3.65 -2.69 -12.91
C ARG A 70 5.04 -2.10 -12.62
N PRO A 71 5.68 -1.45 -13.61
CA PRO A 71 6.96 -0.80 -13.42
C PRO A 71 6.83 0.49 -12.59
N VAL A 72 7.98 1.03 -12.16
CA VAL A 72 8.10 2.24 -11.33
C VAL A 72 7.31 3.43 -11.90
N ASP A 73 7.38 3.67 -13.22
CA ASP A 73 6.70 4.80 -13.86
C ASP A 73 5.17 4.71 -13.77
N TRP A 74 4.63 3.50 -13.78
CA TRP A 74 3.19 3.30 -13.53
C TRP A 74 2.82 3.67 -12.08
N PHE A 75 3.62 3.23 -11.11
CA PHE A 75 3.39 3.60 -9.71
C PHE A 75 3.44 5.11 -9.52
N GLN A 76 4.44 5.81 -10.09
CA GLN A 76 4.52 7.27 -10.06
C GLN A 76 3.27 7.96 -10.63
N LYS A 77 2.73 7.46 -11.74
CA LYS A 77 1.51 8.00 -12.36
C LYS A 77 0.25 7.69 -11.55
N SER A 78 0.27 6.63 -10.74
CA SER A 78 -0.90 6.10 -10.03
C SER A 78 -1.03 6.57 -8.58
N MET A 79 -0.21 7.55 -8.12
CA MET A 79 -0.20 8.04 -6.73
C MET A 79 -1.52 8.66 -6.25
N TYR A 80 -2.42 8.95 -7.19
CA TYR A 80 -3.74 9.53 -6.92
C TYR A 80 -4.89 8.69 -7.48
N ARG A 81 -4.63 7.41 -7.81
CA ARG A 81 -5.56 6.51 -8.49
C ARG A 81 -6.96 6.49 -7.88
N TYR A 82 -7.06 6.44 -6.56
CA TYR A 82 -8.33 6.26 -5.86
C TYR A 82 -9.02 7.55 -5.44
N ASP A 83 -8.40 8.72 -5.66
CA ASP A 83 -8.97 9.99 -5.23
C ASP A 83 -10.31 10.29 -5.92
N ASP A 84 -10.47 9.86 -7.18
CA ASP A 84 -11.66 10.10 -8.01
C ASP A 84 -12.56 8.85 -8.18
N TYR A 85 -12.28 7.74 -7.48
CA TYR A 85 -13.14 6.56 -7.55
C TYR A 85 -14.54 6.85 -6.96
N PRO A 86 -15.62 6.33 -7.58
CA PRO A 86 -16.96 6.44 -7.02
C PRO A 86 -17.03 5.85 -5.62
N ARG A 87 -17.55 6.62 -4.66
CA ARG A 87 -17.69 6.18 -3.25
C ARG A 87 -18.90 5.26 -3.01
N THR A 88 -19.75 5.08 -4.04
CA THR A 88 -20.91 4.18 -4.03
C THR A 88 -20.63 2.92 -4.84
N GLY A 89 -21.29 1.81 -4.45
CA GLY A 89 -21.09 0.49 -5.07
C GLY A 89 -19.94 -0.31 -4.45
N PRO A 90 -19.39 -1.28 -5.19
CA PRO A 90 -18.32 -2.14 -4.69
C PRO A 90 -17.10 -1.35 -4.22
N LYS A 91 -16.44 -1.87 -3.20
CA LYS A 91 -15.17 -1.35 -2.70
C LYS A 91 -14.00 -2.07 -3.35
N VAL A 92 -12.78 -1.56 -3.13
CA VAL A 92 -11.57 -2.13 -3.70
C VAL A 92 -10.91 -3.09 -2.71
N PHE A 93 -10.50 -4.23 -3.22
CA PHE A 93 -9.46 -5.08 -2.67
C PHE A 93 -8.26 -5.00 -3.63
N ALA A 94 -7.18 -4.33 -3.25
CA ALA A 94 -5.92 -4.39 -3.99
C ALA A 94 -5.22 -5.70 -3.62
N GLY A 95 -5.67 -6.81 -4.24
CA GLY A 95 -5.38 -8.17 -3.77
C GLY A 95 -4.01 -8.68 -4.17
N GLU A 96 -3.47 -8.17 -5.27
CA GLU A 96 -2.12 -8.52 -5.70
C GLU A 96 -1.41 -7.29 -6.28
N TYR A 97 -0.26 -6.93 -5.72
CA TYR A 97 0.59 -5.89 -6.32
C TYR A 97 2.04 -6.02 -5.92
N ALA A 98 2.91 -5.64 -6.84
CA ALA A 98 4.34 -5.42 -6.63
C ALA A 98 4.86 -4.42 -7.67
N CYS A 99 5.80 -3.58 -7.25
CA CYS A 99 6.52 -2.71 -8.17
C CYS A 99 7.61 -3.52 -8.87
N HIS A 100 7.47 -3.71 -10.19
CA HIS A 100 8.39 -4.46 -11.02
C HIS A 100 9.44 -3.52 -11.63
N ASP A 101 10.70 -3.72 -11.29
CA ASP A 101 11.82 -3.12 -12.01
C ASP A 101 12.48 -4.18 -12.89
N ALA A 102 12.61 -3.85 -14.18
CA ALA A 102 13.08 -4.80 -15.19
C ALA A 102 14.43 -5.42 -14.82
N GLY A 103 14.52 -6.75 -14.91
CA GLY A 103 15.75 -7.49 -14.64
C GLY A 103 16.07 -7.76 -13.17
N LYS A 104 15.40 -7.12 -12.22
CA LYS A 104 15.63 -7.34 -10.79
C LYS A 104 14.90 -8.59 -10.29
N LYS A 105 15.59 -9.41 -9.49
CA LYS A 105 15.01 -10.58 -8.82
C LYS A 105 14.42 -10.20 -7.48
N TRP A 106 15.19 -9.45 -6.69
CA TRP A 106 14.83 -9.03 -5.34
C TRP A 106 14.01 -7.74 -5.38
N ASN A 107 13.27 -7.52 -4.31
CA ASN A 107 12.59 -6.26 -4.05
C ASN A 107 13.61 -5.25 -3.52
N HIS A 108 14.23 -4.54 -4.42
CA HIS A 108 15.26 -3.55 -4.09
C HIS A 108 14.64 -2.24 -3.57
N ALA A 109 15.49 -1.39 -2.98
CA ALA A 109 15.09 -0.14 -2.33
C ALA A 109 14.29 0.79 -3.26
N GLY A 110 14.72 0.90 -4.53
CA GLY A 110 14.05 1.76 -5.51
C GLY A 110 12.62 1.34 -5.83
N ALA A 111 12.32 0.04 -5.93
CA ALA A 111 10.95 -0.43 -6.10
C ALA A 111 10.11 -0.14 -4.83
N SER A 112 10.70 -0.41 -3.66
CA SER A 112 10.01 -0.32 -2.37
C SER A 112 9.58 1.11 -2.01
N ILE A 113 10.35 2.13 -2.38
CA ILE A 113 9.99 3.53 -2.09
C ILE A 113 8.76 3.98 -2.90
N TYR A 114 8.60 3.49 -4.13
CA TYR A 114 7.42 3.78 -4.94
C TYR A 114 6.19 3.00 -4.47
N GLU A 115 6.36 1.78 -3.98
CA GLU A 115 5.29 1.05 -3.29
C GLU A 115 4.86 1.79 -2.02
N ALA A 116 5.81 2.28 -1.21
CA ALA A 116 5.50 3.06 -0.02
C ALA A 116 4.69 4.33 -0.35
N ALA A 117 5.08 5.06 -1.40
CA ALA A 117 4.36 6.24 -1.85
C ALA A 117 2.96 5.89 -2.37
N PHE A 118 2.81 4.82 -3.16
CA PHE A 118 1.51 4.33 -3.64
C PHE A 118 0.59 3.92 -2.49
N MET A 119 1.11 3.31 -1.43
CA MET A 119 0.32 2.93 -0.26
C MET A 119 -0.29 4.14 0.47
N THR A 120 0.20 5.36 0.28
CA THR A 120 -0.47 6.56 0.80
C THR A 120 -1.84 6.77 0.15
N THR A 121 -2.00 6.46 -1.16
CA THR A 121 -3.31 6.55 -1.81
C THR A 121 -4.27 5.46 -1.33
N LEU A 122 -3.77 4.26 -1.04
CA LEU A 122 -4.57 3.19 -0.46
C LEU A 122 -5.11 3.60 0.92
N GLU A 123 -4.24 4.11 1.80
CA GLU A 123 -4.60 4.46 3.18
C GLU A 123 -5.52 5.70 3.26
N ARG A 124 -5.21 6.79 2.52
CA ARG A 124 -6.05 8.00 2.57
C ARG A 124 -7.43 7.80 1.94
N ASN A 125 -7.59 6.78 1.10
CA ASN A 125 -8.85 6.40 0.46
C ASN A 125 -9.47 5.13 1.09
N ALA A 126 -9.30 4.92 2.40
CA ALA A 126 -9.83 3.73 3.10
C ALA A 126 -11.37 3.62 3.08
N ASP A 127 -12.07 4.66 2.67
CA ASP A 127 -13.52 4.64 2.41
C ASP A 127 -13.88 3.91 1.11
N ILE A 128 -12.93 3.73 0.21
CA ILE A 128 -13.09 2.93 -1.03
C ILE A 128 -12.16 1.72 -1.05
N VAL A 129 -10.91 1.83 -0.57
CA VAL A 129 -9.95 0.72 -0.52
C VAL A 129 -10.06 0.02 0.83
N HIS A 130 -10.74 -1.13 0.87
CA HIS A 130 -11.01 -1.83 2.12
C HIS A 130 -9.94 -2.84 2.53
N MET A 131 -9.26 -3.43 1.56
CA MET A 131 -8.21 -4.43 1.79
C MET A 131 -7.07 -4.28 0.79
N THR A 132 -5.88 -4.67 1.23
CA THR A 132 -4.68 -4.76 0.39
C THR A 132 -3.87 -5.98 0.74
N ALA A 133 -3.26 -6.62 -0.25
CA ALA A 133 -2.32 -7.72 -0.06
C ALA A 133 -1.19 -7.62 -1.10
N TYR A 134 0.03 -7.81 -0.62
CA TYR A 134 1.19 -7.91 -1.50
C TYR A 134 1.29 -9.31 -2.09
N ALA A 135 1.66 -9.41 -3.35
CA ALA A 135 1.95 -10.68 -4.03
C ALA A 135 3.06 -10.51 -5.09
N PRO A 136 3.82 -11.59 -5.39
CA PRO A 136 3.87 -12.88 -4.70
C PRO A 136 4.48 -12.78 -3.28
N LEU A 137 4.11 -13.72 -2.40
CA LEU A 137 4.48 -13.64 -0.99
C LEU A 137 5.79 -14.34 -0.66
N PHE A 138 6.01 -15.57 -1.16
CA PHE A 138 7.13 -16.43 -0.82
C PHE A 138 7.82 -17.00 -2.06
N ALA A 139 9.15 -16.99 -2.06
CA ALA A 139 9.92 -17.71 -3.05
C ALA A 139 11.16 -18.39 -2.45
N HIS A 140 11.41 -19.64 -2.85
CA HIS A 140 12.67 -20.30 -2.62
C HIS A 140 13.71 -19.77 -3.63
N VAL A 141 14.94 -19.46 -3.16
CA VAL A 141 15.97 -18.82 -3.99
C VAL A 141 16.39 -19.63 -5.23
N ASP A 142 16.24 -20.95 -5.16
CA ASP A 142 16.59 -21.87 -6.25
C ASP A 142 15.39 -22.40 -7.04
N GLY A 143 14.15 -22.08 -6.61
CA GLY A 143 12.93 -22.67 -7.18
C GLY A 143 11.77 -21.69 -7.29
N TRP A 144 12.03 -20.41 -7.61
CA TRP A 144 11.01 -19.41 -7.80
C TRP A 144 10.41 -19.46 -9.22
N GLN A 145 9.13 -19.12 -9.33
CA GLN A 145 8.41 -19.00 -10.61
C GLN A 145 8.22 -17.54 -11.00
N TRP A 146 7.87 -16.70 -10.02
CA TRP A 146 7.62 -15.27 -10.19
C TRP A 146 8.64 -14.44 -9.42
N ARG A 147 8.79 -13.19 -9.76
CA ARG A 147 9.63 -12.18 -9.09
C ARG A 147 9.13 -10.77 -9.39
N PRO A 148 9.34 -9.80 -8.51
CA PRO A 148 9.91 -9.94 -7.16
C PRO A 148 8.96 -10.65 -6.20
N ASP A 149 9.48 -11.20 -5.10
CA ASP A 149 8.70 -11.84 -4.03
C ASP A 149 8.95 -11.13 -2.70
N LEU A 150 7.95 -11.07 -1.83
CA LEU A 150 8.06 -10.31 -0.58
C LEU A 150 9.07 -10.91 0.39
N ILE A 151 9.10 -12.24 0.49
CA ILE A 151 9.98 -12.99 1.40
C ILE A 151 10.69 -14.08 0.61
N TRP A 152 12.01 -14.04 0.65
CA TRP A 152 12.88 -15.03 0.04
C TRP A 152 13.46 -15.97 1.09
N PHE A 153 13.60 -17.24 0.77
CA PHE A 153 14.16 -18.22 1.68
C PHE A 153 14.94 -19.31 0.97
N ASP A 154 15.84 -19.94 1.70
CA ASP A 154 16.43 -21.24 1.39
C ASP A 154 16.08 -22.25 2.50
N ASN A 155 16.71 -23.41 2.50
CA ASN A 155 16.41 -24.44 3.49
C ASN A 155 16.73 -24.05 4.95
N LEU A 156 17.50 -22.99 5.19
CA LEU A 156 18.02 -22.60 6.49
C LEU A 156 17.84 -21.14 6.84
N ARG A 157 17.67 -20.26 5.82
CA ARG A 157 17.69 -18.80 5.99
C ARG A 157 16.45 -18.15 5.37
N VAL A 158 16.12 -16.97 5.85
CA VAL A 158 15.01 -16.14 5.36
C VAL A 158 15.49 -14.70 5.18
N ALA A 159 15.20 -14.11 4.04
CA ALA A 159 15.38 -12.69 3.78
C ALA A 159 14.02 -12.00 3.63
N ARG A 160 13.81 -10.96 4.41
CA ARG A 160 12.68 -10.03 4.23
C ARG A 160 13.14 -8.94 3.28
N SER A 161 12.43 -8.78 2.17
CA SER A 161 12.76 -7.74 1.20
C SER A 161 12.53 -6.32 1.77
N THR A 162 13.01 -5.30 1.08
CA THR A 162 12.70 -3.91 1.42
C THR A 162 11.21 -3.62 1.33
N SER A 163 10.51 -4.18 0.34
CA SER A 163 9.05 -4.14 0.23
C SER A 163 8.34 -4.78 1.44
N TYR A 164 8.89 -5.85 2.02
CA TYR A 164 8.36 -6.42 3.26
C TYR A 164 8.33 -5.40 4.39
N TYR A 165 9.40 -4.62 4.55
CA TYR A 165 9.44 -3.60 5.59
C TYR A 165 8.48 -2.45 5.33
N VAL A 166 8.27 -2.07 4.06
CA VAL A 166 7.21 -1.13 3.69
C VAL A 166 5.84 -1.66 4.12
N GLN A 167 5.49 -2.90 3.74
CA GLN A 167 4.23 -3.53 4.14
C GLN A 167 4.09 -3.61 5.67
N GLN A 168 5.17 -3.98 6.38
CA GLN A 168 5.18 -4.08 7.83
C GLN A 168 4.95 -2.71 8.50
N MET A 169 5.59 -1.65 8.01
CA MET A 169 5.42 -0.31 8.54
C MET A 169 3.97 0.16 8.41
N TYR A 170 3.31 -0.09 7.28
CA TYR A 170 1.89 0.22 7.13
C TYR A 170 1.00 -0.68 8.00
N ALA A 171 1.17 -2.00 7.94
CA ALA A 171 0.30 -2.95 8.63
C ALA A 171 0.33 -2.82 10.17
N ARG A 172 1.50 -2.50 10.73
CA ARG A 172 1.66 -2.31 12.18
C ARG A 172 1.32 -0.91 12.67
N ASN A 173 1.17 0.03 11.76
CA ASN A 173 0.90 1.44 12.07
C ASN A 173 -0.33 1.94 11.31
N ARG A 174 -1.37 1.15 11.28
CA ARG A 174 -2.69 1.56 10.80
C ARG A 174 -3.45 2.27 11.92
N GLY A 175 -4.15 3.34 11.59
CA GLY A 175 -5.06 4.00 12.53
C GLY A 175 -6.46 3.37 12.52
N THR A 176 -7.34 3.93 13.32
CA THR A 176 -8.77 3.62 13.32
C THR A 176 -9.58 4.57 12.43
N HIS A 177 -9.03 5.76 12.13
CA HIS A 177 -9.66 6.79 11.31
C HIS A 177 -8.63 7.45 10.41
N VAL A 178 -9.01 7.73 9.18
CA VAL A 178 -8.21 8.57 8.28
C VAL A 178 -8.34 10.02 8.71
N VAL A 179 -7.21 10.72 8.76
CA VAL A 179 -7.14 12.15 9.08
C VAL A 179 -6.93 12.94 7.80
N PRO A 180 -7.75 13.95 7.50
CA PRO A 180 -7.55 14.82 6.35
C PRO A 180 -6.16 15.47 6.37
N LEU A 181 -5.45 15.39 5.27
CA LEU A 181 -4.11 15.93 5.14
C LEU A 181 -4.07 17.03 4.07
N LYS A 182 -3.43 18.15 4.39
CA LYS A 182 -3.14 19.22 3.43
C LYS A 182 -1.66 19.21 3.12
N ILE A 183 -1.31 18.81 1.91
CA ILE A 183 0.05 18.79 1.38
C ILE A 183 0.02 19.33 -0.06
N PRO A 184 1.03 20.09 -0.51
CA PRO A 184 1.18 20.40 -1.92
C PRO A 184 1.19 19.12 -2.75
N ARG A 185 0.35 19.07 -3.78
CA ARG A 185 0.25 17.88 -4.63
C ARG A 185 1.49 17.78 -5.51
N THR A 186 2.22 16.69 -5.41
CA THR A 186 3.28 16.34 -6.37
C THR A 186 2.65 16.10 -7.74
N PRO A 187 3.16 16.69 -8.84
CA PRO A 187 2.63 16.44 -10.18
C PRO A 187 2.65 14.96 -10.52
N VAL A 188 1.66 14.52 -11.30
CA VAL A 188 1.53 13.12 -11.72
C VAL A 188 2.74 12.69 -12.55
N GLY A 189 3.36 11.59 -12.18
CA GLY A 189 4.55 11.05 -12.86
C GLY A 189 5.86 11.70 -12.44
N GLU A 190 5.85 12.61 -11.46
CA GLU A 190 7.05 13.23 -10.92
C GLU A 190 7.39 12.69 -9.53
N ASP A 191 8.67 12.83 -9.18
CA ASP A 191 9.16 12.55 -7.83
C ASP A 191 8.85 13.72 -6.90
N GLY A 192 8.58 13.42 -5.63
CA GLY A 192 8.28 14.43 -4.62
C GLY A 192 7.83 13.84 -3.29
N LEU A 193 7.02 14.60 -2.56
CA LEU A 193 6.47 14.18 -1.28
C LEU A 193 5.06 13.61 -1.44
N PHE A 194 4.85 12.43 -0.84
CA PHE A 194 3.56 11.77 -0.71
C PHE A 194 3.30 11.47 0.76
N ALA A 195 2.05 11.60 1.21
CA ALA A 195 1.76 11.38 2.61
C ALA A 195 0.34 10.85 2.84
N SER A 196 0.17 10.17 3.97
CA SER A 196 -1.12 9.83 4.57
C SER A 196 -1.07 10.06 6.08
N ALA A 197 -2.22 10.28 6.69
CA ALA A 197 -2.34 10.46 8.12
C ALA A 197 -3.56 9.70 8.66
N THR A 198 -3.38 9.07 9.82
CA THR A 198 -4.44 8.36 10.52
C THR A 198 -4.40 8.69 12.02
N TRP A 199 -5.52 8.49 12.69
CA TRP A 199 -5.66 8.53 14.14
C TRP A 199 -5.89 7.12 14.67
N ASP A 200 -5.11 6.71 15.65
CA ASP A 200 -5.30 5.49 16.41
C ASP A 200 -6.01 5.81 17.72
N ALA A 201 -7.33 5.55 17.79
CA ALA A 201 -8.13 5.87 18.96
C ALA A 201 -7.82 4.97 20.18
N GLN A 202 -7.16 3.82 19.98
CA GLN A 202 -6.79 2.94 21.09
C GLN A 202 -5.49 3.37 21.74
N ALA A 203 -4.53 3.80 20.94
CA ALA A 203 -3.24 4.31 21.42
C ALA A 203 -3.28 5.81 21.73
N GLU A 204 -4.32 6.52 21.31
CA GLU A 204 -4.44 7.97 21.37
C GLU A 204 -3.27 8.69 20.66
N GLU A 205 -2.94 8.21 19.46
CA GLU A 205 -1.82 8.70 18.67
C GLU A 205 -2.24 9.06 17.24
N TRP A 206 -1.66 10.13 16.70
CA TRP A 206 -1.63 10.37 15.27
C TRP A 206 -0.48 9.58 14.64
N ILE A 207 -0.75 9.00 13.51
CA ILE A 207 0.22 8.26 12.72
C ILE A 207 0.33 9.00 11.39
N VAL A 208 1.48 9.62 11.14
CA VAL A 208 1.75 10.35 9.91
C VAL A 208 2.83 9.64 9.14
N LYS A 209 2.57 9.31 7.89
CA LYS A 209 3.49 8.67 6.96
C LYS A 209 3.84 9.66 5.87
N VAL A 210 5.14 9.88 5.65
CA VAL A 210 5.65 10.78 4.62
C VAL A 210 6.73 10.07 3.84
N ILE A 211 6.56 10.05 2.53
CA ILE A 211 7.48 9.41 1.61
C ILE A 211 8.07 10.46 0.68
N ASN A 212 9.38 10.56 0.67
CA ASN A 212 10.12 11.38 -0.27
C ASN A 212 10.66 10.48 -1.39
N THR A 213 10.09 10.57 -2.58
CA THR A 213 10.55 9.81 -3.74
C THR A 213 11.61 10.56 -4.55
N SER A 214 11.93 11.83 -4.24
CA SER A 214 13.03 12.56 -4.89
C SER A 214 14.40 12.09 -4.39
N THR A 215 15.45 12.50 -5.05
CA THR A 215 16.83 12.23 -4.63
C THR A 215 17.32 13.22 -3.57
N GLU A 216 16.69 14.39 -3.49
CA GLU A 216 17.08 15.45 -2.57
C GLU A 216 16.40 15.30 -1.21
N ALA A 217 17.10 15.70 -0.16
CA ALA A 217 16.51 15.81 1.16
C ALA A 217 15.57 17.02 1.23
N LEU A 218 14.35 16.82 1.74
CA LEU A 218 13.31 17.84 1.78
C LEU A 218 12.97 18.24 3.22
N PRO A 219 12.94 19.55 3.54
CA PRO A 219 12.45 20.02 4.82
C PRO A 219 10.92 19.82 4.90
N VAL A 220 10.44 19.30 6.03
CA VAL A 220 9.03 19.02 6.27
C VAL A 220 8.61 19.63 7.60
N HIS A 221 7.44 20.29 7.59
CA HIS A 221 6.80 20.85 8.77
C HIS A 221 5.40 20.23 8.89
N ILE A 222 5.24 19.31 9.85
CA ILE A 222 3.99 18.61 10.13
C ILE A 222 3.28 19.37 11.24
N VAL A 223 2.10 19.93 10.95
CA VAL A 223 1.26 20.66 11.91
C VAL A 223 -0.04 19.89 12.13
N LEU A 224 -0.40 19.64 13.38
CA LEU A 224 -1.66 19.04 13.75
C LEU A 224 -2.69 20.15 14.09
N ASP A 225 -3.49 20.51 13.10
CA ASP A 225 -4.51 21.55 13.26
C ASP A 225 -5.55 21.17 14.35
N GLY A 226 -5.92 22.14 15.20
CA GLY A 226 -6.88 21.91 16.27
C GLY A 226 -6.30 21.25 17.52
N VAL A 227 -5.06 20.82 17.50
CA VAL A 227 -4.35 20.27 18.66
C VAL A 227 -3.60 21.37 19.39
N ARG A 228 -3.76 21.44 20.72
CA ARG A 228 -3.16 22.50 21.54
C ARG A 228 -1.66 22.28 21.77
N ALA A 229 -1.29 21.05 22.08
CA ALA A 229 0.08 20.65 22.29
C ALA A 229 0.22 19.12 22.13
N LEU A 230 1.36 18.71 21.63
CA LEU A 230 1.78 17.31 21.48
C LEU A 230 2.59 16.85 22.70
N ALA A 231 2.70 15.55 22.88
CA ALA A 231 3.70 14.97 23.77
C ALA A 231 5.09 15.49 23.38
N PRO A 232 6.01 15.78 24.30
CA PRO A 232 7.31 16.42 23.99
C PRO A 232 8.18 15.64 23.01
N LEU A 233 7.96 14.32 22.95
CA LEU A 233 8.66 13.41 22.05
C LEU A 233 7.64 12.59 21.27
N ALA A 234 7.89 12.44 19.97
CA ALA A 234 7.24 11.48 19.11
C ALA A 234 8.23 10.39 18.70
N GLN A 235 7.73 9.26 18.23
CA GLN A 235 8.54 8.18 17.70
C GLN A 235 8.59 8.27 16.18
N ALA A 236 9.78 8.41 15.61
CA ALA A 236 10.02 8.29 14.18
C ALA A 236 10.50 6.87 13.85
N THR A 237 10.03 6.33 12.73
CA THR A 237 10.56 5.12 12.10
C THR A 237 10.87 5.46 10.64
N THR A 238 12.12 5.25 10.22
CA THR A 238 12.57 5.58 8.87
C THR A 238 13.10 4.35 8.14
N LEU A 239 12.76 4.22 6.87
CA LEU A 239 13.35 3.26 5.94
C LEU A 239 14.07 4.06 4.85
N ASP A 240 15.39 3.99 4.86
CA ASP A 240 16.25 4.67 3.89
C ASP A 240 16.43 3.79 2.66
N CYS A 241 15.96 4.28 1.52
CA CYS A 241 16.04 3.65 0.20
C CYS A 241 16.92 4.48 -0.75
N SER A 242 17.82 5.33 -0.23
CA SER A 242 18.65 6.25 -1.03
C SER A 242 19.62 5.52 -1.97
N ASP A 243 20.13 4.36 -1.58
CA ASP A 243 20.81 3.45 -2.50
C ASP A 243 19.76 2.62 -3.26
N TYR A 244 19.42 3.11 -4.46
CA TYR A 244 18.31 2.60 -5.27
C TYR A 244 18.39 1.09 -5.56
N ASP A 245 19.60 0.59 -5.84
CA ASP A 245 19.84 -0.77 -6.28
C ASP A 245 20.04 -1.78 -5.12
N LEU A 246 20.14 -1.27 -3.90
CA LEU A 246 20.38 -2.09 -2.72
C LEU A 246 19.16 -2.96 -2.40
N ASP A 247 19.40 -4.20 -1.97
CA ASP A 247 18.38 -5.15 -1.58
C ASP A 247 18.79 -5.97 -0.35
N ASN A 248 17.82 -6.68 0.22
CA ASN A 248 18.06 -7.71 1.24
C ASN A 248 18.06 -9.08 0.57
N THR A 249 19.10 -9.84 0.75
CA THR A 249 19.26 -11.22 0.21
C THR A 249 19.38 -12.22 1.34
N VAL A 250 19.31 -13.51 1.04
CA VAL A 250 19.51 -14.56 2.07
C VAL A 250 20.95 -14.59 2.60
N GLU A 251 21.91 -14.04 1.85
CA GLU A 251 23.29 -13.85 2.27
C GLU A 251 23.40 -12.63 3.21
N GLU A 252 22.73 -11.54 2.87
CA GLU A 252 22.75 -10.27 3.59
C GLU A 252 21.32 -9.78 3.92
N PRO A 253 20.62 -10.45 4.86
CA PRO A 253 19.18 -10.25 5.06
C PRO A 253 18.82 -8.95 5.79
N ASN A 254 19.80 -8.21 6.27
CA ASN A 254 19.62 -7.03 7.12
C ASN A 254 20.31 -5.78 6.55
N THR A 255 20.54 -5.71 5.26
CA THR A 255 21.20 -4.58 4.60
C THR A 255 20.38 -3.30 4.73
N ILE A 256 19.07 -3.39 4.53
CA ILE A 256 18.12 -2.28 4.70
C ILE A 256 17.09 -2.67 5.75
N LEU A 257 17.04 -1.92 6.85
CA LEU A 257 16.11 -2.13 7.95
C LEU A 257 15.48 -0.80 8.39
N PRO A 258 14.21 -0.82 8.85
CA PRO A 258 13.62 0.33 9.50
C PRO A 258 14.40 0.72 10.76
N GLN A 259 14.71 2.01 10.89
CA GLN A 259 15.41 2.58 12.03
C GLN A 259 14.45 3.40 12.88
N GLN A 260 14.52 3.25 14.20
CA GLN A 260 13.68 4.00 15.12
C GLN A 260 14.50 5.06 15.87
N SER A 261 13.91 6.24 16.02
CA SER A 261 14.51 7.33 16.78
C SER A 261 13.42 8.22 17.40
N PRO A 262 13.68 8.83 18.57
CA PRO A 262 12.82 9.87 19.09
C PRO A 262 12.97 11.15 18.27
N ILE A 263 11.89 11.91 18.13
CA ILE A 263 11.88 13.23 17.53
C ILE A 263 11.17 14.22 18.44
N GLN A 264 11.72 15.41 18.60
CA GLN A 264 11.12 16.46 19.42
C GLN A 264 9.95 17.11 18.71
N THR A 265 8.93 17.44 19.50
CA THR A 265 7.78 18.23 19.06
C THR A 265 7.90 19.65 19.59
N ALA A 266 7.28 20.61 18.91
CA ALA A 266 7.20 21.99 19.34
C ALA A 266 5.76 22.50 19.21
N GLY A 267 5.08 22.70 20.35
CA GLY A 267 3.66 23.03 20.34
C GLY A 267 2.83 21.91 19.73
N ASN A 268 2.19 22.18 18.60
CA ASN A 268 1.40 21.21 17.83
C ASN A 268 2.11 20.74 16.54
N ALA A 269 3.43 20.85 16.48
CA ALA A 269 4.18 20.62 15.24
C ALA A 269 5.45 19.77 15.44
N ILE A 270 5.87 19.15 14.32
CA ILE A 270 7.18 18.53 14.13
C ILE A 270 7.85 19.20 12.95
N THR A 271 9.09 19.64 13.13
CA THR A 271 9.94 20.13 12.03
C THR A 271 11.11 19.16 11.84
N THR A 272 11.29 18.67 10.62
CA THR A 272 12.32 17.68 10.30
C THR A 272 12.77 17.81 8.85
N THR A 273 13.78 17.03 8.49
CA THR A 273 14.20 16.84 7.09
C THR A 273 14.06 15.36 6.76
N ILE A 274 13.43 15.05 5.64
CA ILE A 274 13.29 13.67 5.14
C ILE A 274 14.30 13.50 4.01
N GLY A 275 15.21 12.54 4.18
CA GLY A 275 16.23 12.21 3.18
C GLY A 275 15.62 11.87 1.81
N GLY A 276 16.42 11.95 0.76
CA GLY A 276 15.99 11.46 -0.56
C GLY A 276 15.69 9.97 -0.52
N LYS A 277 14.70 9.52 -1.30
CA LYS A 277 14.26 8.12 -1.34
C LYS A 277 14.01 7.51 0.05
N THR A 278 13.36 8.24 0.95
CA THR A 278 13.13 7.82 2.34
C THR A 278 11.64 7.74 2.67
N PHE A 279 11.23 6.66 3.32
CA PHE A 279 9.94 6.52 3.97
C PHE A 279 10.07 6.82 5.46
N ALA A 280 9.41 7.87 5.94
CA ALA A 280 9.36 8.28 7.34
C ALA A 280 7.94 8.12 7.90
N LEU A 281 7.83 7.49 9.06
CA LEU A 281 6.59 7.28 9.81
C LEU A 281 6.75 7.89 11.20
N TYR A 282 5.74 8.64 11.63
CA TYR A 282 5.71 9.30 12.94
C TYR A 282 4.50 8.82 13.74
N ARG A 283 4.75 8.36 14.98
CA ARG A 283 3.69 8.13 15.98
C ARG A 283 3.75 9.27 16.99
N ILE A 284 2.67 10.00 17.13
CA ILE A 284 2.61 11.30 17.82
C ILE A 284 1.49 11.25 18.83
N GLY A 285 1.83 11.26 20.12
CA GLY A 285 0.84 11.30 21.21
C GLY A 285 0.32 12.71 21.47
N ALA A 286 -0.93 12.82 21.97
CA ALA A 286 -1.46 14.03 22.58
C ALA A 286 -0.78 14.28 23.94
N LYS A 287 -0.76 15.57 24.38
CA LYS A 287 -0.30 15.98 25.71
C LYS A 287 -1.50 16.14 26.65
#